data_fd701292fa2be3b920aaa482ecb1bba1
#
_entry.id   fd701292fa2be3b920aaa482ecb1bba1
#
_cell.length_a   1.000
_cell.length_b   1.000
_cell.length_c   1.000
_cell.angle_alpha   90.00
_cell.angle_beta   90.00
_cell.angle_gamma   90.00
#
_symmetry.space_group_name_H-M   'P 1'
#
loop_
_entity.id
_entity.type
_entity.pdbx_description
1 polymer ?
#
loop_
_entity_poly.entity_id
_entity_poly.type
_entity_poly.pdbx_seq_one_letter_code
_entity_poly.pdbx_strand_id
1 'polypeptide(L)'
;MEFAAILRWLGWCSFVHRLSDDVLEDSARSLWTVPDLFAVFTVSGQTSSALIEVKTSQDMLLKFKKSYLQRLHAYAELMTQPLLIAWRPRAVGFWILFDPRIAQPSTDESVEIDFALAAKNDLMSILAGDYFIVPNEGAGFRFEYERIGEKKPMADGYEAVFRVSDAYLHDAAGVRSDDVPDSIVWTILSALKDNQEVHEDGFVQSFVASGGMTRAQMVLRTAVGFSLKDEERIHWKAVGNNLNAVMSCDGLLHDAESRFGTFMSYIFHLQPVEIPSFLPAGWRGRSAKGKATGETPATGSTKHVDG
;
A
#
# COMPACT_ATOMS: atom_id res chain seq x y z
N MET A 1 10.46 -7.50 9.48
CA MET A 1 9.97 -8.68 8.71
C MET A 1 8.83 -8.36 7.75
N GLU A 2 7.90 -7.48 8.11
CA GLU A 2 6.79 -7.04 7.24
C GLU A 2 7.27 -6.53 5.87
N PHE A 3 8.21 -5.60 5.84
CA PHE A 3 8.73 -5.03 4.60
C PHE A 3 9.27 -6.08 3.63
N ALA A 4 10.04 -7.05 4.13
CA ALA A 4 10.58 -8.14 3.30
C ALA A 4 9.46 -9.03 2.71
N ALA A 5 8.37 -9.27 3.45
CA ALA A 5 7.23 -10.02 2.95
C ALA A 5 6.49 -9.24 1.84
N ILE A 6 6.31 -7.93 2.03
CA ILE A 6 5.70 -7.04 1.04
C ILE A 6 6.53 -7.02 -0.25
N LEU A 7 7.85 -6.86 -0.15
CA LEU A 7 8.73 -6.87 -1.34
C LEU A 7 8.58 -8.16 -2.17
N ARG A 8 8.50 -9.31 -1.50
CA ARG A 8 8.29 -10.60 -2.18
C ARG A 8 6.93 -10.69 -2.84
N TRP A 9 5.90 -10.24 -2.15
CA TRP A 9 4.53 -10.29 -2.66
C TRP A 9 4.33 -9.39 -3.87
N LEU A 10 4.95 -8.21 -3.90
CA LEU A 10 4.92 -7.30 -5.06
C LEU A 10 5.57 -7.88 -6.33
N GLY A 11 6.40 -8.92 -6.20
CA GLY A 11 6.82 -9.76 -7.30
C GLY A 11 8.11 -9.32 -8.04
N TRP A 12 8.50 -8.04 -7.97
CA TRP A 12 9.73 -7.58 -8.65
C TRP A 12 11.00 -7.76 -7.80
N CYS A 13 10.87 -8.14 -6.53
CA CYS A 13 11.98 -8.52 -5.67
C CYS A 13 12.23 -10.03 -5.79
N SER A 14 13.21 -10.42 -6.60
CA SER A 14 13.57 -11.83 -6.85
C SER A 14 14.28 -12.48 -5.67
N PHE A 15 14.94 -11.68 -4.83
CA PHE A 15 15.64 -12.15 -3.63
C PHE A 15 15.64 -11.08 -2.56
N VAL A 16 15.36 -11.47 -1.31
CA VAL A 16 15.54 -10.63 -0.13
C VAL A 16 16.10 -11.46 1.02
N HIS A 17 17.17 -10.97 1.62
CA HIS A 17 17.85 -11.60 2.72
C HIS A 17 18.03 -10.64 3.89
N ARG A 18 17.78 -11.11 5.10
CA ARG A 18 18.06 -10.35 6.32
C ARG A 18 19.54 -10.46 6.65
N LEU A 19 20.17 -9.32 6.82
CA LEU A 19 21.53 -9.25 7.28
C LEU A 19 21.58 -9.24 8.82
N SER A 20 22.71 -9.64 9.39
CA SER A 20 22.99 -9.60 10.82
C SER A 20 24.32 -8.95 11.07
N ASP A 21 24.41 -8.17 12.13
CA ASP A 21 25.64 -7.57 12.61
C ASP A 21 26.41 -8.48 13.61
N ASP A 22 25.91 -9.67 13.86
CA ASP A 22 26.50 -10.63 14.80
C ASP A 22 27.92 -11.07 14.41
N VAL A 23 28.28 -10.90 13.13
CA VAL A 23 29.58 -11.30 12.57
C VAL A 23 30.62 -10.17 12.66
N LEU A 24 30.22 -8.94 13.01
CA LEU A 24 31.16 -7.84 13.15
C LEU A 24 31.89 -7.89 14.48
N GLU A 25 33.22 -7.84 14.43
CA GLU A 25 34.04 -7.59 15.60
C GLU A 25 33.74 -6.20 16.20
N ASP A 26 33.97 -6.02 17.51
CA ASP A 26 33.65 -4.75 18.19
C ASP A 26 34.39 -3.54 17.59
N SER A 27 35.62 -3.74 17.12
CA SER A 27 36.40 -2.72 16.40
C SER A 27 35.74 -2.29 15.11
N ALA A 28 35.13 -3.21 14.37
CA ALA A 28 34.43 -2.99 13.11
C ALA A 28 33.10 -2.24 13.29
N ARG A 29 32.40 -2.45 14.42
CA ARG A 29 31.14 -1.76 14.75
C ARG A 29 31.30 -0.24 14.92
N SER A 30 32.49 0.23 15.21
CA SER A 30 32.77 1.67 15.24
C SER A 30 32.85 2.30 13.85
N LEU A 31 33.18 1.52 12.83
CA LEU A 31 33.36 1.95 11.43
C LEU A 31 32.13 1.70 10.57
N TRP A 32 31.44 0.60 10.80
CA TRP A 32 30.33 0.14 9.97
C TRP A 32 29.06 -0.14 10.76
N THR A 33 27.93 0.01 10.11
CA THR A 33 26.63 -0.50 10.57
C THR A 33 26.04 -1.31 9.44
N VAL A 34 25.69 -2.57 9.72
CA VAL A 34 25.08 -3.48 8.75
C VAL A 34 23.61 -3.07 8.55
N PRO A 35 23.16 -2.79 7.32
CA PRO A 35 21.73 -2.56 7.05
C PRO A 35 20.90 -3.81 7.33
N ASP A 36 19.59 -3.64 7.52
CA ASP A 36 18.68 -4.74 7.89
C ASP A 36 18.54 -5.81 6.79
N LEU A 37 18.55 -5.41 5.51
CA LEU A 37 18.27 -6.29 4.39
C LEU A 37 19.24 -6.09 3.22
N PHE A 38 19.46 -7.16 2.47
CA PHE A 38 19.94 -7.15 1.10
C PHE A 38 18.83 -7.61 0.18
N ALA A 39 18.55 -6.87 -0.89
CA ALA A 39 17.49 -7.19 -1.85
C ALA A 39 18.01 -7.13 -3.29
N VAL A 40 17.48 -8.02 -4.13
CA VAL A 40 17.71 -8.03 -5.58
C VAL A 40 16.37 -7.86 -6.28
N PHE A 41 16.28 -6.84 -7.09
CA PHE A 41 15.10 -6.51 -7.88
C PHE A 41 15.34 -6.91 -9.33
N THR A 42 14.32 -7.49 -9.96
CA THR A 42 14.39 -7.93 -11.35
C THR A 42 13.20 -7.39 -12.13
N VAL A 43 13.48 -6.53 -13.10
CA VAL A 43 12.46 -5.90 -13.92
C VAL A 43 12.82 -6.08 -15.38
N SER A 44 11.97 -6.78 -16.15
CA SER A 44 12.18 -7.07 -17.57
C SER A 44 13.55 -7.64 -17.89
N GLY A 45 14.02 -8.58 -17.08
CA GLY A 45 15.30 -9.26 -17.28
C GLY A 45 16.54 -8.46 -16.84
N GLN A 46 16.38 -7.24 -16.38
CA GLN A 46 17.46 -6.47 -15.75
C GLN A 46 17.40 -6.62 -14.24
N THR A 47 18.56 -6.74 -13.60
CA THR A 47 18.68 -6.85 -12.15
C THR A 47 19.38 -5.65 -11.56
N SER A 48 18.93 -5.24 -10.37
CA SER A 48 19.61 -4.28 -9.53
C SER A 48 19.54 -4.75 -8.08
N SER A 49 20.60 -4.58 -7.33
CA SER A 49 20.66 -4.96 -5.93
C SER A 49 20.83 -3.72 -5.05
N ALA A 50 20.37 -3.80 -3.81
CA ALA A 50 20.52 -2.74 -2.83
C ALA A 50 20.60 -3.30 -1.41
N LEU A 51 21.30 -2.56 -0.56
CA LEU A 51 21.21 -2.70 0.90
C LEU A 51 20.08 -1.79 1.39
N ILE A 52 19.28 -2.27 2.33
CA ILE A 52 18.10 -1.57 2.80
C ILE A 52 18.09 -1.51 4.32
N GLU A 53 18.06 -0.30 4.84
CA GLU A 53 17.79 -0.03 6.24
C GLU A 53 16.29 0.17 6.44
N VAL A 54 15.69 -0.50 7.43
CA VAL A 54 14.23 -0.53 7.66
C VAL A 54 13.87 0.28 8.90
N LYS A 55 13.03 1.30 8.73
CA LYS A 55 12.59 2.19 9.82
C LYS A 55 11.08 2.29 9.92
N THR A 56 10.60 2.37 11.14
CA THR A 56 9.21 2.78 11.45
C THR A 56 9.26 3.98 12.40
N SER A 57 8.35 4.92 12.23
CA SER A 57 8.21 6.06 13.14
C SER A 57 6.75 6.32 13.50
N GLN A 58 6.51 7.02 14.60
CA GLN A 58 5.18 7.59 14.90
C GLN A 58 4.95 8.82 14.02
N ASP A 59 6.00 9.62 13.83
CA ASP A 59 5.96 10.91 13.20
C ASP A 59 6.14 10.82 11.67
N MET A 60 5.77 11.91 10.99
CA MET A 60 5.99 12.13 9.55
C MET A 60 7.38 12.73 9.26
N LEU A 61 8.29 12.60 10.21
CA LEU A 61 9.67 13.06 10.15
C LEU A 61 10.59 11.93 10.61
N LEU A 62 11.54 11.57 9.77
CA LEU A 62 12.56 10.56 10.06
C LEU A 62 13.87 11.26 10.37
N LYS A 63 14.44 10.97 11.54
CA LYS A 63 15.70 11.55 12.00
C LYS A 63 16.79 10.49 12.12
N PHE A 64 17.97 10.82 11.65
CA PHE A 64 19.19 10.02 11.82
C PHE A 64 20.29 10.83 12.48
N LYS A 65 21.08 10.19 13.34
CA LYS A 65 22.40 10.72 13.69
C LYS A 65 23.29 10.64 12.47
N LYS A 66 24.02 11.72 12.14
CA LYS A 66 24.96 11.73 11.00
C LYS A 66 25.95 10.56 11.06
N SER A 67 26.51 10.29 12.25
CA SER A 67 27.45 9.18 12.43
C SER A 67 26.83 7.81 12.14
N TYR A 68 25.55 7.61 12.43
CA TYR A 68 24.86 6.37 12.11
C TYR A 68 24.71 6.21 10.59
N LEU A 69 24.21 7.24 9.92
CA LEU A 69 24.04 7.22 8.46
C LEU A 69 25.39 7.08 7.73
N GLN A 70 26.43 7.72 8.24
CA GLN A 70 27.80 7.58 7.71
C GLN A 70 28.31 6.13 7.79
N ARG A 71 28.07 5.44 8.93
CA ARG A 71 28.46 4.03 9.06
C ARG A 71 27.66 3.09 8.14
N LEU A 72 26.38 3.37 7.91
CA LEU A 72 25.57 2.66 6.91
C LEU A 72 26.13 2.86 5.50
N HIS A 73 26.47 4.09 5.13
CA HIS A 73 27.10 4.41 3.85
C HIS A 73 28.45 3.73 3.70
N ALA A 74 29.31 3.78 4.73
CA ALA A 74 30.62 3.14 4.70
C ALA A 74 30.50 1.61 4.49
N TYR A 75 29.50 0.97 5.09
CA TYR A 75 29.22 -0.44 4.82
C TYR A 75 28.74 -0.67 3.38
N ALA A 76 27.86 0.17 2.88
CA ALA A 76 27.34 0.08 1.52
C ALA A 76 28.46 0.27 0.46
N GLU A 77 29.38 1.20 0.70
CA GLU A 77 30.57 1.43 -0.13
C GLU A 77 31.49 0.20 -0.11
N LEU A 78 31.76 -0.37 1.09
CA LEU A 78 32.55 -1.60 1.22
C LEU A 78 31.95 -2.74 0.41
N MET A 79 30.62 -2.87 0.40
CA MET A 79 29.90 -3.91 -0.35
C MET A 79 29.67 -3.53 -1.82
N THR A 80 30.08 -2.35 -2.24
CA THR A 80 29.85 -1.81 -3.61
C THR A 80 28.35 -1.89 -3.98
N GLN A 81 27.48 -1.59 -3.01
CA GLN A 81 26.02 -1.63 -3.19
C GLN A 81 25.39 -0.27 -2.85
N PRO A 82 24.32 0.14 -3.53
CA PRO A 82 23.56 1.32 -3.10
C PRO A 82 22.87 1.04 -1.76
N LEU A 83 22.79 2.09 -0.93
CA LEU A 83 22.00 2.10 0.30
C LEU A 83 20.64 2.73 0.03
N LEU A 84 19.57 2.07 0.49
CA LEU A 84 18.21 2.58 0.50
C LEU A 84 17.64 2.57 1.91
N ILE A 85 16.66 3.44 2.16
CA ILE A 85 15.87 3.45 3.40
C ILE A 85 14.45 3.02 3.06
N ALA A 86 13.97 1.98 3.72
CA ALA A 86 12.56 1.63 3.77
C ALA A 86 11.94 2.26 5.01
N TRP A 87 10.97 3.15 4.83
CA TRP A 87 10.35 3.84 5.94
C TRP A 87 8.83 3.74 5.92
N ARG A 88 8.25 3.46 7.09
CA ARG A 88 6.81 3.44 7.31
C ARG A 88 6.43 4.33 8.49
N PRO A 89 5.92 5.56 8.25
CA PRO A 89 5.24 6.33 9.29
C PRO A 89 3.94 5.61 9.67
N ARG A 90 3.66 5.47 10.97
CA ARG A 90 2.45 4.77 11.42
C ARG A 90 1.16 5.45 10.99
N ALA A 91 1.16 6.78 10.95
CA ALA A 91 0.02 7.58 10.52
C ALA A 91 -0.40 7.30 9.06
N VAL A 92 0.55 6.95 8.18
CA VAL A 92 0.29 6.69 6.75
C VAL A 92 0.01 5.22 6.49
N GLY A 93 0.67 4.34 7.23
CA GLY A 93 0.40 2.91 7.22
C GLY A 93 1.01 2.13 6.05
N PHE A 94 1.70 2.75 5.10
CA PHE A 94 2.40 2.07 4.01
C PHE A 94 3.90 2.37 4.02
N TRP A 95 4.66 1.52 3.32
CA TRP A 95 6.10 1.65 3.16
C TRP A 95 6.45 2.52 1.97
N ILE A 96 7.47 3.36 2.12
CA ILE A 96 8.17 4.08 1.05
C ILE A 96 9.64 3.64 1.05
N LEU A 97 10.25 3.62 -0.12
CA LEU A 97 11.64 3.23 -0.32
C LEU A 97 12.37 4.36 -1.05
N PHE A 98 13.45 4.86 -0.50
CA PHE A 98 14.14 6.02 -1.08
C PHE A 98 15.64 5.99 -0.83
N ASP A 99 16.37 6.78 -1.61
CA ASP A 99 17.81 7.01 -1.45
C ASP A 99 18.06 8.01 -0.30
N PRO A 100 18.81 7.65 0.74
CA PRO A 100 19.07 8.55 1.87
C PRO A 100 19.84 9.83 1.51
N ARG A 101 20.41 9.95 0.33
CA ARG A 101 21.10 11.16 -0.14
C ARG A 101 20.19 12.37 -0.30
N ILE A 102 18.85 12.16 -0.33
CA ILE A 102 17.87 13.25 -0.28
C ILE A 102 17.77 13.92 1.10
N ALA A 103 18.35 13.32 2.15
CA ALA A 103 18.28 13.82 3.51
C ALA A 103 18.90 15.23 3.63
N GLN A 104 18.22 16.08 4.40
CA GLN A 104 18.69 17.45 4.65
C GLN A 104 19.36 17.56 6.02
N PRO A 105 20.45 18.32 6.14
CA PRO A 105 21.02 18.63 7.44
C PRO A 105 20.00 19.35 8.33
N SER A 106 19.78 18.84 9.54
CA SER A 106 18.93 19.48 10.54
C SER A 106 19.77 20.19 11.61
N THR A 107 20.85 19.52 12.01
CA THR A 107 21.84 20.05 12.95
C THR A 107 23.24 19.59 12.51
N ASP A 108 24.28 20.00 13.26
CA ASP A 108 25.63 19.49 13.02
C ASP A 108 25.76 17.99 13.23
N GLU A 109 24.87 17.38 14.04
CA GLU A 109 24.92 15.97 14.41
C GLU A 109 23.80 15.12 13.82
N SER A 110 22.77 15.73 13.19
CA SER A 110 21.59 15.03 12.67
C SER A 110 21.19 15.44 11.26
N VAL A 111 20.53 14.52 10.58
CA VAL A 111 19.84 14.74 9.30
C VAL A 111 18.39 14.36 9.46
N GLU A 112 17.54 15.01 8.70
CA GLU A 112 16.09 14.81 8.73
C GLU A 112 15.55 14.59 7.31
N ILE A 113 14.49 13.79 7.24
CA ILE A 113 13.75 13.52 6.01
C ILE A 113 12.28 13.62 6.36
N ASP A 114 11.58 14.61 5.80
CA ASP A 114 10.15 14.69 5.92
C ASP A 114 9.45 13.71 4.95
N PHE A 115 8.21 13.35 5.28
CA PHE A 115 7.46 12.38 4.50
C PHE A 115 7.18 12.85 3.08
N ALA A 116 6.92 14.14 2.86
CA ALA A 116 6.61 14.65 1.52
C ALA A 116 7.83 14.55 0.60
N LEU A 117 9.03 14.83 1.12
CA LEU A 117 10.28 14.68 0.39
C LEU A 117 10.56 13.21 0.06
N ALA A 118 10.39 12.31 1.05
CA ALA A 118 10.59 10.89 0.85
C ALA A 118 9.57 10.29 -0.14
N ALA A 119 8.28 10.68 -0.05
CA ALA A 119 7.24 10.22 -0.94
C ALA A 119 7.44 10.69 -2.40
N LYS A 120 7.95 11.91 -2.61
CA LYS A 120 8.32 12.39 -3.96
C LYS A 120 9.44 11.58 -4.61
N ASN A 121 10.28 10.94 -3.80
CA ASN A 121 11.43 10.15 -4.23
C ASN A 121 11.24 8.65 -3.97
N ASP A 122 9.98 8.21 -3.82
CA ASP A 122 9.64 6.82 -3.52
C ASP A 122 9.93 5.89 -4.71
N LEU A 123 10.74 4.90 -4.45
CA LEU A 123 11.22 3.90 -5.42
C LEU A 123 10.39 2.60 -5.41
N MET A 124 9.38 2.48 -4.55
CA MET A 124 8.59 1.24 -4.44
C MET A 124 7.96 0.83 -5.76
N SER A 125 7.42 1.79 -6.53
CA SER A 125 6.80 1.47 -7.81
C SER A 125 7.80 0.99 -8.87
N ILE A 126 9.00 1.56 -8.91
CA ILE A 126 9.98 1.25 -9.96
C ILE A 126 10.89 0.07 -9.59
N LEU A 127 11.11 -0.20 -8.31
CA LEU A 127 11.94 -1.31 -7.83
C LEU A 127 11.12 -2.52 -7.44
N ALA A 128 10.04 -2.33 -6.69
CA ALA A 128 9.27 -3.44 -6.14
C ALA A 128 8.00 -3.78 -6.94
N GLY A 129 7.57 -2.89 -7.84
CA GLY A 129 6.35 -3.08 -8.62
C GLY A 129 5.07 -2.63 -7.90
N ASP A 130 5.20 -1.85 -6.82
CA ASP A 130 4.02 -1.34 -6.11
C ASP A 130 3.24 -0.36 -7.01
N TYR A 131 1.92 -0.40 -6.92
CA TYR A 131 1.05 0.44 -7.73
C TYR A 131 -0.10 0.99 -6.89
N PHE A 132 -0.71 2.03 -7.40
CA PHE A 132 -1.87 2.66 -6.81
C PHE A 132 -3.14 2.21 -7.53
N ILE A 133 -4.18 2.00 -6.74
CA ILE A 133 -5.52 1.67 -7.20
C ILE A 133 -6.45 2.76 -6.67
N VAL A 134 -7.29 3.28 -7.55
CA VAL A 134 -8.33 4.25 -7.20
C VAL A 134 -9.68 3.58 -7.43
N PRO A 135 -10.38 3.14 -6.38
CA PRO A 135 -11.75 2.65 -6.49
C PRO A 135 -12.67 3.77 -6.97
N ASN A 136 -13.72 3.40 -7.69
CA ASN A 136 -14.80 4.34 -8.03
C ASN A 136 -15.50 4.78 -6.75
N GLU A 137 -15.71 6.08 -6.60
CA GLU A 137 -16.46 6.63 -5.49
C GLU A 137 -17.88 6.07 -5.49
N GLY A 138 -18.33 5.60 -4.33
CA GLY A 138 -19.63 4.94 -4.19
C GLY A 138 -19.63 3.44 -4.43
N ALA A 139 -18.61 2.85 -5.05
CA ALA A 139 -18.52 1.39 -5.14
C ALA A 139 -18.19 0.78 -3.75
N GLY A 140 -18.82 -0.33 -3.41
CA GLY A 140 -18.63 -0.89 -2.07
C GLY A 140 -19.44 -2.13 -1.73
N PHE A 141 -19.56 -2.32 -0.42
CA PHE A 141 -20.37 -3.38 0.21
C PHE A 141 -21.60 -2.82 0.87
N ARG A 142 -22.64 -3.59 0.86
CA ARG A 142 -23.86 -3.32 1.58
C ARG A 142 -24.28 -4.54 2.37
N PHE A 143 -24.53 -4.37 3.67
CA PHE A 143 -25.11 -5.36 4.56
C PHE A 143 -26.44 -4.83 5.01
N GLU A 144 -27.49 -5.64 4.83
CA GLU A 144 -28.83 -5.35 5.32
C GLU A 144 -29.09 -6.22 6.56
N TYR A 145 -29.52 -5.58 7.63
CA TYR A 145 -29.80 -6.23 8.91
C TYR A 145 -31.26 -6.08 9.24
N GLU A 146 -31.90 -7.21 9.51
CA GLU A 146 -33.28 -7.30 9.95
C GLU A 146 -33.33 -7.65 11.44
N ARG A 147 -34.16 -6.95 12.19
CA ARG A 147 -34.33 -7.25 13.60
C ARG A 147 -35.08 -8.55 13.82
N ILE A 148 -34.60 -9.37 14.74
CA ILE A 148 -35.25 -10.61 15.16
C ILE A 148 -35.80 -10.41 16.57
N GLY A 149 -37.13 -10.46 16.70
CA GLY A 149 -37.82 -10.36 17.99
C GLY A 149 -38.03 -8.96 18.50
N GLU A 150 -38.37 -8.86 19.77
CA GLU A 150 -38.74 -7.60 20.43
C GLU A 150 -37.53 -6.83 20.94
N LYS A 151 -37.66 -5.48 20.97
CA LYS A 151 -36.69 -4.60 21.62
C LYS A 151 -36.83 -4.74 23.15
N LYS A 152 -35.73 -4.99 23.83
CA LYS A 152 -35.66 -4.97 25.29
C LYS A 152 -35.19 -3.61 25.78
N PRO A 153 -35.98 -2.89 26.59
CA PRO A 153 -35.54 -1.60 27.14
C PRO A 153 -34.30 -1.77 28.02
N MET A 154 -33.35 -0.87 27.89
CA MET A 154 -32.17 -0.71 28.73
C MET A 154 -32.12 0.72 29.32
N ALA A 155 -31.25 0.96 30.29
CA ALA A 155 -31.16 2.26 30.93
C ALA A 155 -30.83 3.42 29.94
N ASP A 156 -29.97 3.13 28.93
CA ASP A 156 -29.51 4.10 27.97
C ASP A 156 -29.89 3.73 26.52
N GLY A 157 -31.05 3.08 26.32
CA GLY A 157 -31.48 2.68 24.99
C GLY A 157 -32.28 1.37 24.97
N TYR A 158 -31.93 0.47 24.06
CA TYR A 158 -32.54 -0.86 23.99
C TYR A 158 -31.53 -1.90 23.45
N GLU A 159 -31.73 -3.14 23.85
CA GLU A 159 -31.07 -4.30 23.29
C GLU A 159 -31.99 -4.93 22.23
N ALA A 160 -31.44 -5.27 21.08
CA ALA A 160 -32.13 -6.01 20.02
C ALA A 160 -31.20 -6.98 19.35
N VAL A 161 -31.75 -8.08 18.85
CA VAL A 161 -31.01 -9.06 18.06
C VAL A 161 -31.29 -8.82 16.57
N PHE A 162 -30.24 -8.79 15.77
CA PHE A 162 -30.32 -8.62 14.34
C PHE A 162 -29.73 -9.83 13.64
N ARG A 163 -30.21 -10.13 12.43
CA ARG A 163 -29.56 -11.04 11.49
C ARG A 163 -29.21 -10.29 10.21
N VAL A 164 -28.18 -10.72 9.52
CA VAL A 164 -27.92 -10.29 8.16
C VAL A 164 -28.99 -10.89 7.25
N SER A 165 -29.82 -10.04 6.65
CA SER A 165 -30.86 -10.47 5.70
C SER A 165 -30.33 -10.49 4.27
N ASP A 166 -29.39 -9.59 3.94
CA ASP A 166 -28.71 -9.55 2.65
C ASP A 166 -27.29 -8.98 2.77
N ALA A 167 -26.40 -9.39 1.87
CA ALA A 167 -25.02 -8.88 1.79
C ALA A 167 -24.56 -8.96 0.34
N TYR A 168 -24.17 -7.82 -0.23
CA TYR A 168 -23.77 -7.77 -1.63
C TYR A 168 -22.77 -6.65 -1.92
N LEU A 169 -22.11 -6.77 -3.06
CA LEU A 169 -21.26 -5.76 -3.64
C LEU A 169 -22.05 -4.95 -4.65
N HIS A 170 -21.75 -3.68 -4.73
CA HIS A 170 -22.33 -2.78 -5.73
C HIS A 170 -21.28 -1.89 -6.36
N ASP A 171 -21.46 -1.57 -7.62
CA ASP A 171 -20.62 -0.61 -8.33
C ASP A 171 -20.94 0.84 -7.91
N ALA A 172 -20.26 1.81 -8.53
CA ALA A 172 -20.45 3.24 -8.27
C ALA A 172 -21.86 3.76 -8.62
N ALA A 173 -22.58 3.06 -9.49
CA ALA A 173 -23.97 3.38 -9.84
C ALA A 173 -24.99 2.69 -8.92
N GLY A 174 -24.52 1.92 -7.93
CA GLY A 174 -25.36 1.14 -7.02
C GLY A 174 -25.87 -0.17 -7.62
N VAL A 175 -25.36 -0.57 -8.79
CA VAL A 175 -25.75 -1.82 -9.43
C VAL A 175 -25.09 -2.99 -8.69
N ARG A 176 -25.93 -3.92 -8.20
CA ARG A 176 -25.50 -5.14 -7.50
C ARG A 176 -24.62 -6.00 -8.41
N SER A 177 -23.56 -6.55 -7.85
CA SER A 177 -22.68 -7.51 -8.51
C SER A 177 -22.57 -8.78 -7.67
N ASP A 178 -22.87 -9.92 -8.28
CA ASP A 178 -22.82 -11.25 -7.63
C ASP A 178 -21.49 -11.95 -7.91
N ASP A 179 -20.72 -11.51 -8.90
CA ASP A 179 -19.44 -12.10 -9.29
C ASP A 179 -18.32 -11.04 -9.20
N VAL A 180 -17.80 -10.86 -7.99
CA VAL A 180 -16.68 -9.96 -7.73
C VAL A 180 -15.56 -10.73 -7.05
N PRO A 181 -14.33 -10.72 -7.63
CA PRO A 181 -13.19 -11.37 -7.04
C PRO A 181 -12.88 -10.83 -5.63
N ASP A 182 -12.41 -11.70 -4.74
CA ASP A 182 -12.03 -11.33 -3.37
C ASP A 182 -11.00 -10.19 -3.32
N SER A 183 -10.12 -10.10 -4.30
CA SER A 183 -9.13 -9.03 -4.42
C SER A 183 -9.76 -7.63 -4.51
N ILE A 184 -10.88 -7.49 -5.24
CA ILE A 184 -11.64 -6.24 -5.34
C ILE A 184 -12.28 -5.89 -4.00
N VAL A 185 -12.79 -6.89 -3.30
CA VAL A 185 -13.32 -6.76 -1.94
C VAL A 185 -12.28 -6.13 -1.02
N TRP A 186 -11.08 -6.69 -0.98
CA TRP A 186 -10.00 -6.18 -0.14
C TRP A 186 -9.51 -4.80 -0.56
N THR A 187 -9.55 -4.50 -1.85
CA THR A 187 -9.20 -3.16 -2.38
C THR A 187 -10.20 -2.12 -1.89
N ILE A 188 -11.49 -2.40 -2.01
CA ILE A 188 -12.55 -1.52 -1.52
C ILE A 188 -12.43 -1.39 0.00
N LEU A 189 -12.30 -2.48 0.75
CA LEU A 189 -12.13 -2.47 2.21
C LEU A 189 -10.91 -1.65 2.66
N SER A 190 -9.84 -1.58 1.90
CA SER A 190 -8.67 -0.77 2.25
C SER A 190 -8.87 0.74 2.06
N ALA A 191 -9.92 1.14 1.34
CA ALA A 191 -10.24 2.54 0.98
C ALA A 191 -11.52 3.08 1.64
N LEU A 192 -12.09 2.36 2.63
CA LEU A 192 -13.47 2.54 3.08
C LEU A 192 -13.78 3.76 3.92
N LYS A 193 -15.05 4.18 3.74
CA LYS A 193 -15.83 4.90 4.74
C LYS A 193 -17.03 4.04 5.15
N ASP A 194 -17.22 3.86 6.46
CA ASP A 194 -18.39 3.20 7.05
C ASP A 194 -19.56 4.21 7.14
N ASN A 195 -20.71 3.81 6.61
CA ASN A 195 -21.98 4.53 6.77
C ASN A 195 -23.03 3.57 7.30
N GLN A 196 -23.78 4.00 8.29
CA GLN A 196 -24.89 3.26 8.85
C GLN A 196 -26.20 4.04 8.70
N GLU A 197 -27.20 3.41 8.09
CA GLU A 197 -28.55 3.92 7.96
C GLU A 197 -29.50 3.08 8.82
N VAL A 198 -30.13 3.69 9.84
CA VAL A 198 -31.03 3.00 10.77
C VAL A 198 -32.47 3.12 10.29
N HIS A 199 -33.19 2.01 10.25
CA HIS A 199 -34.60 1.91 9.90
C HIS A 199 -35.42 1.38 11.10
N GLU A 200 -36.73 1.40 11.00
CA GLU A 200 -37.62 0.99 12.09
C GLU A 200 -37.38 -0.48 12.51
N ASP A 201 -37.20 -1.36 11.54
CA ASP A 201 -37.08 -2.81 11.74
C ASP A 201 -35.68 -3.36 11.48
N GLY A 202 -34.66 -2.50 11.27
CA GLY A 202 -33.30 -2.93 11.00
C GLY A 202 -32.37 -1.78 10.77
N PHE A 203 -31.24 -2.09 10.16
CA PHE A 203 -30.30 -1.08 9.67
C PHE A 203 -29.55 -1.61 8.45
N VAL A 204 -29.03 -0.67 7.68
CA VAL A 204 -28.16 -0.95 6.55
C VAL A 204 -26.77 -0.41 6.89
N GLN A 205 -25.76 -1.25 6.79
CA GLN A 205 -24.37 -0.84 6.91
C GLN A 205 -23.72 -0.90 5.53
N SER A 206 -23.20 0.24 5.09
CA SER A 206 -22.54 0.36 3.80
C SER A 206 -21.07 0.72 4.00
N PHE A 207 -20.21 0.00 3.33
CA PHE A 207 -18.78 0.27 3.27
C PHE A 207 -18.44 0.69 1.85
N VAL A 208 -18.29 1.97 1.62
CA VAL A 208 -18.13 2.53 0.29
C VAL A 208 -16.82 3.26 0.12
N ALA A 209 -16.24 3.18 -1.07
CA ALA A 209 -15.10 3.99 -1.44
C ALA A 209 -15.54 5.46 -1.49
N SER A 210 -14.86 6.32 -0.73
CA SER A 210 -15.17 7.75 -0.61
C SER A 210 -14.29 8.63 -1.51
N GLY A 211 -13.75 8.07 -2.58
CA GLY A 211 -12.64 8.64 -3.33
C GLY A 211 -11.30 8.37 -2.63
N GLY A 212 -10.23 8.79 -3.25
CA GLY A 212 -8.88 8.52 -2.74
C GLY A 212 -8.24 7.33 -3.43
N MET A 213 -7.03 7.02 -3.00
CA MET A 213 -6.22 5.95 -3.59
C MET A 213 -5.66 5.03 -2.51
N THR A 214 -5.51 3.77 -2.83
CA THR A 214 -4.82 2.80 -2.01
C THR A 214 -3.62 2.22 -2.76
N ARG A 215 -2.62 1.77 -2.04
CA ARG A 215 -1.46 1.08 -2.62
C ARG A 215 -1.68 -0.43 -2.55
N ALA A 216 -1.15 -1.17 -3.52
CA ALA A 216 -1.24 -2.63 -3.53
C ALA A 216 -0.76 -3.25 -2.20
N GLN A 217 0.33 -2.75 -1.64
CA GLN A 217 0.82 -3.19 -0.32
C GLN A 217 -0.19 -2.96 0.82
N MET A 218 -1.06 -1.96 0.75
CA MET A 218 -2.11 -1.72 1.76
C MET A 218 -3.24 -2.73 1.60
N VAL A 219 -3.60 -3.06 0.36
CA VAL A 219 -4.59 -4.11 0.07
C VAL A 219 -4.13 -5.43 0.69
N LEU A 220 -2.86 -5.82 0.49
CA LEU A 220 -2.30 -7.00 1.13
C LEU A 220 -2.41 -6.95 2.65
N ARG A 221 -2.05 -5.82 3.27
CA ARG A 221 -2.12 -5.68 4.74
C ARG A 221 -3.54 -5.82 5.26
N THR A 222 -4.50 -5.25 4.55
CA THR A 222 -5.92 -5.36 4.90
C THR A 222 -6.38 -6.81 4.80
N ALA A 223 -6.12 -7.49 3.69
CA ALA A 223 -6.46 -8.89 3.49
C ALA A 223 -5.85 -9.81 4.56
N VAL A 224 -4.57 -9.59 4.89
CA VAL A 224 -3.88 -10.36 5.94
C VAL A 224 -4.47 -10.04 7.32
N GLY A 225 -4.76 -8.78 7.62
CA GLY A 225 -5.35 -8.35 8.90
C GLY A 225 -6.71 -8.98 9.15
N PHE A 226 -7.55 -9.10 8.13
CA PHE A 226 -8.87 -9.75 8.25
C PHE A 226 -8.81 -11.27 8.23
N SER A 227 -7.80 -11.86 7.60
CA SER A 227 -7.64 -13.32 7.49
C SER A 227 -7.10 -13.98 8.77
N LEU A 228 -6.46 -13.19 9.62
CA LEU A 228 -5.91 -13.66 10.90
C LEU A 228 -6.94 -13.38 12.00
N LYS A 229 -7.54 -14.45 12.53
CA LYS A 229 -8.42 -14.39 13.69
C LYS A 229 -7.65 -13.84 14.90
N ASP A 230 -8.28 -12.88 15.54
CA ASP A 230 -8.07 -12.36 16.90
C ASP A 230 -6.67 -12.45 17.52
N GLU A 231 -6.15 -11.26 17.93
CA GLU A 231 -5.08 -11.03 18.90
C GLU A 231 -3.67 -11.53 18.56
N GLU A 232 -3.47 -12.42 17.61
CA GLU A 232 -2.14 -12.79 17.17
C GLU A 232 -1.55 -11.69 16.30
N ARG A 233 -0.43 -11.12 16.76
CA ARG A 233 0.39 -10.22 15.94
C ARG A 233 0.69 -10.91 14.60
N ILE A 234 0.35 -10.25 13.50
CA ILE A 234 0.62 -10.73 12.14
C ILE A 234 2.02 -11.35 12.09
N HIS A 235 2.07 -12.65 11.91
CA HIS A 235 3.33 -13.37 11.83
C HIS A 235 3.84 -13.38 10.39
N TRP A 236 4.46 -12.28 9.97
CA TRP A 236 4.90 -12.05 8.59
C TRP A 236 5.79 -13.16 7.99
N LYS A 237 6.42 -14.03 8.80
CA LYS A 237 7.09 -15.23 8.27
C LYS A 237 6.09 -16.25 7.71
N ALA A 238 4.99 -16.48 8.42
CA ALA A 238 3.94 -17.39 7.95
C ALA A 238 3.23 -16.81 6.73
N VAL A 239 2.95 -15.51 6.76
CA VAL A 239 2.41 -14.78 5.61
C VAL A 239 3.31 -14.91 4.39
N GLY A 240 4.63 -14.74 4.55
CA GLY A 240 5.60 -14.87 3.45
C GLY A 240 5.65 -16.26 2.81
N ASN A 241 5.29 -17.31 3.56
CA ASN A 241 5.24 -18.68 3.04
C ASN A 241 3.90 -19.01 2.35
N ASN A 242 2.82 -18.31 2.70
CA ASN A 242 1.45 -18.58 2.25
C ASN A 242 0.81 -17.41 1.49
N LEU A 243 1.58 -16.38 1.13
CA LEU A 243 1.07 -15.17 0.48
C LEU A 243 0.23 -15.43 -0.77
N ASN A 244 0.67 -16.38 -1.59
CA ASN A 244 -0.05 -16.77 -2.80
C ASN A 244 -1.40 -17.48 -2.51
N ALA A 245 -1.60 -17.98 -1.29
CA ALA A 245 -2.86 -18.60 -0.89
C ALA A 245 -3.94 -17.56 -0.56
N VAL A 246 -3.55 -16.32 -0.24
CA VAL A 246 -4.49 -15.24 0.04
C VAL A 246 -4.83 -14.49 -1.25
N MET A 247 -3.81 -14.01 -1.95
CA MET A 247 -3.95 -13.23 -3.19
C MET A 247 -2.56 -12.98 -3.76
N SER A 248 -2.35 -13.14 -5.07
CA SER A 248 -1.12 -12.71 -5.72
C SER A 248 -1.21 -11.24 -6.14
N CYS A 249 -0.06 -10.55 -6.21
CA CYS A 249 -0.03 -9.16 -6.66
C CYS A 249 -0.47 -9.03 -8.13
N ASP A 250 -0.03 -9.96 -8.98
CA ASP A 250 -0.45 -10.01 -10.40
C ASP A 250 -1.95 -10.32 -10.52
N GLY A 251 -2.49 -11.20 -9.67
CA GLY A 251 -3.92 -11.48 -9.60
C GLY A 251 -4.72 -10.25 -9.21
N LEU A 252 -4.28 -9.52 -8.18
CA LEU A 252 -4.90 -8.25 -7.80
C LEU A 252 -4.90 -7.23 -8.94
N LEU A 253 -3.78 -7.09 -9.65
CA LEU A 253 -3.66 -6.18 -10.79
C LEU A 253 -4.62 -6.58 -11.91
N HIS A 254 -4.63 -7.86 -12.28
CA HIS A 254 -5.51 -8.40 -13.32
C HIS A 254 -6.99 -8.19 -12.98
N ASP A 255 -7.40 -8.49 -11.75
CA ASP A 255 -8.78 -8.31 -11.29
C ASP A 255 -9.16 -6.82 -11.29
N ALA A 256 -8.28 -5.95 -10.82
CA ALA A 256 -8.52 -4.51 -10.83
C ALA A 256 -8.66 -3.97 -12.27
N GLU A 257 -7.82 -4.43 -13.20
CA GLU A 257 -7.90 -4.07 -14.63
C GLU A 257 -9.19 -4.59 -15.27
N SER A 258 -9.62 -5.78 -14.94
CA SER A 258 -10.86 -6.38 -15.49
C SER A 258 -12.13 -5.66 -15.03
N ARG A 259 -12.06 -4.89 -13.94
CA ARG A 259 -13.18 -4.14 -13.34
C ARG A 259 -13.08 -2.63 -13.54
N PHE A 260 -12.29 -2.21 -14.53
CA PHE A 260 -12.21 -0.81 -14.91
C PHE A 260 -13.59 -0.28 -15.33
N GLY A 261 -13.94 0.92 -14.85
CA GLY A 261 -15.21 1.57 -15.14
C GLY A 261 -16.37 1.16 -14.20
N THR A 262 -16.30 -0.01 -13.58
CA THR A 262 -17.31 -0.48 -12.60
C THR A 262 -16.84 -0.25 -11.16
N PHE A 263 -15.77 -0.87 -10.75
CA PHE A 263 -15.23 -0.76 -9.39
C PHE A 263 -13.97 0.09 -9.30
N MET A 264 -13.20 0.22 -10.38
CA MET A 264 -11.93 0.93 -10.40
C MET A 264 -11.94 2.02 -11.45
N SER A 265 -11.39 3.20 -11.09
CA SER A 265 -11.24 4.35 -11.99
C SER A 265 -9.82 4.49 -12.52
N TYR A 266 -8.80 4.21 -11.70
CA TYR A 266 -7.40 4.33 -12.11
C TYR A 266 -6.54 3.26 -11.46
N ILE A 267 -5.51 2.83 -12.22
CA ILE A 267 -4.39 2.03 -11.72
C ILE A 267 -3.12 2.66 -12.29
N PHE A 268 -2.16 2.97 -11.45
CA PHE A 268 -0.93 3.60 -11.91
C PHE A 268 0.27 3.34 -11.00
N HIS A 269 1.47 3.42 -11.57
CA HIS A 269 2.74 3.43 -10.84
C HIS A 269 3.22 4.86 -10.67
N LEU A 270 3.64 5.22 -9.45
CA LEU A 270 4.29 6.51 -9.23
C LEU A 270 5.73 6.49 -9.74
N GLN A 271 6.13 7.59 -10.37
CA GLN A 271 7.51 7.82 -10.73
C GLN A 271 8.13 8.78 -9.71
N PRO A 272 9.31 8.48 -9.18
CA PRO A 272 10.03 9.40 -8.31
C PRO A 272 10.45 10.65 -9.11
N VAL A 273 10.57 11.78 -8.42
CA VAL A 273 11.06 13.04 -9.03
C VAL A 273 12.51 12.88 -9.50
N GLU A 274 13.32 12.20 -8.69
CA GLU A 274 14.71 11.92 -9.01
C GLU A 274 14.91 10.40 -9.07
N ILE A 275 15.37 9.94 -10.25
CA ILE A 275 15.73 8.53 -10.42
C ILE A 275 17.21 8.37 -10.08
N PRO A 276 17.57 7.58 -9.06
CA PRO A 276 18.94 7.39 -8.67
C PRO A 276 19.82 6.86 -9.82
N SER A 277 21.05 7.35 -9.91
CA SER A 277 21.99 7.01 -10.99
C SER A 277 22.42 5.54 -11.00
N PHE A 278 22.32 4.84 -9.88
CA PHE A 278 22.65 3.43 -9.78
C PHE A 278 21.63 2.51 -10.47
N LEU A 279 20.43 3.03 -10.78
CA LEU A 279 19.43 2.23 -11.50
C LEU A 279 19.76 2.13 -12.99
N PRO A 280 19.57 0.95 -13.60
CA PRO A 280 19.78 0.75 -15.03
C PRO A 280 18.99 1.76 -15.86
N ALA A 281 19.56 2.20 -16.98
CA ALA A 281 18.93 3.22 -17.85
C ALA A 281 17.53 2.79 -18.34
N GLY A 282 17.30 1.50 -18.55
CA GLY A 282 15.99 0.95 -18.96
C GLY A 282 14.89 1.03 -17.88
N TRP A 283 15.26 1.35 -16.63
CA TRP A 283 14.29 1.59 -15.54
C TRP A 283 13.80 3.04 -15.50
N ARG A 284 14.52 3.92 -16.22
CA ARG A 284 14.17 5.32 -16.37
C ARG A 284 13.09 5.43 -17.47
N GLY A 285 11.86 5.72 -17.13
CA GLY A 285 10.81 6.02 -18.12
C GLY A 285 9.83 4.90 -18.42
N ARG A 286 9.67 3.92 -17.54
CA ARG A 286 8.49 3.05 -17.57
C ARG A 286 7.31 3.80 -17.00
N SER A 287 6.72 4.66 -17.83
CA SER A 287 5.34 5.08 -17.62
C SER A 287 4.50 3.80 -17.74
N ALA A 288 3.75 3.48 -16.69
CA ALA A 288 2.66 2.53 -16.84
C ALA A 288 1.86 2.98 -18.06
N LYS A 289 1.63 2.09 -19.01
CA LYS A 289 0.61 2.30 -20.05
C LYS A 289 -0.75 2.24 -19.35
N GLY A 290 -1.06 3.28 -18.61
CA GLY A 290 -2.42 3.57 -18.22
C GLY A 290 -3.16 3.86 -19.52
N LYS A 291 -4.00 2.98 -19.96
CA LYS A 291 -5.05 3.33 -20.90
C LYS A 291 -5.95 4.34 -20.20
N ALA A 292 -5.62 5.61 -20.29
CA ALA A 292 -6.60 6.67 -20.09
C ALA A 292 -7.58 6.60 -21.27
N THR A 293 -8.56 5.72 -21.19
CA THR A 293 -9.76 5.80 -22.04
C THR A 293 -10.78 6.66 -21.30
N GLY A 294 -10.46 7.91 -21.10
CA GLY A 294 -11.39 8.92 -20.63
C GLY A 294 -11.70 9.88 -21.79
N GLU A 295 -12.56 9.47 -22.70
CA GLU A 295 -13.31 10.44 -23.49
C GLU A 295 -14.23 11.19 -22.52
N THR A 296 -13.88 12.44 -22.25
CA THR A 296 -14.78 13.41 -21.60
C THR A 296 -16.07 13.46 -22.43
N PRO A 297 -17.27 13.22 -21.86
CA PRO A 297 -18.50 13.41 -22.63
C PRO A 297 -18.56 14.87 -23.05
N ALA A 298 -18.64 15.08 -24.37
CA ALA A 298 -18.81 16.38 -24.97
C ALA A 298 -20.07 17.03 -24.39
N THR A 299 -19.90 18.14 -23.70
CA THR A 299 -20.96 19.02 -23.27
C THR A 299 -21.75 19.45 -24.53
N GLY A 300 -22.97 18.93 -24.65
CA GLY A 300 -23.90 19.27 -25.72
C GLY A 300 -24.16 20.76 -25.72
N SER A 301 -23.71 21.40 -26.79
CA SER A 301 -24.06 22.77 -27.15
C SER A 301 -25.55 22.82 -27.44
N THR A 302 -26.35 23.40 -26.58
CA THR A 302 -27.72 23.81 -26.83
C THR A 302 -27.70 24.94 -27.83
N LYS A 303 -28.06 24.62 -29.09
CA LYS A 303 -28.41 25.65 -30.08
C LYS A 303 -29.76 26.29 -29.66
N HIS A 304 -29.70 27.55 -29.26
CA HIS A 304 -30.86 28.42 -29.30
C HIS A 304 -31.30 28.56 -30.75
N VAL A 305 -32.53 28.17 -31.01
CA VAL A 305 -33.26 28.53 -32.24
C VAL A 305 -34.18 29.67 -31.84
N ASP A 306 -33.84 30.88 -32.30
CA ASP A 306 -34.76 31.99 -32.35
C ASP A 306 -35.67 31.79 -33.59
N GLY A 307 -36.99 31.94 -33.36
CA GLY A 307 -38.03 31.94 -34.35
C GLY A 307 -39.34 32.38 -33.70
#